data_78fdaac47542d58543c192f815385336
#
_entry.id   78fdaac47542d58543c192f815385336
#
_cell.length_a   1.000
_cell.length_b   1.000
_cell.length_c   1.000
_cell.angle_alpha   90.00
_cell.angle_beta   90.00
_cell.angle_gamma   90.00
#
_symmetry.space_group_name_H-M   'P 1'
#
loop_
_entity.id
_entity.type
_entity.pdbx_description
1 polymer ?
#
loop_
_entity_poly.entity_id
_entity_poly.type
_entity_poly.pdbx_seq_one_letter_code
_entity_poly.pdbx_strand_id
1 'polypeptide(L)'
;KIIKFINLNQKRKMASIKQIGNLLVKSFSKWDYDKAIELSDNETKTRDYLIEPFFNMLGYNKMEHYSHEFSLRSAKGNVQKVDMVISLNARTPIMLIECKKATVNLSRGHFRQLFEYYENHKESKIGLLTNGIVYEFYAVKWNDNSELNDRPFLIFDLRDFTKADLDDLANFHIQLFDVKNILETSEENYFLEDFNAALTKTLHPVGNDLIKLVYQNMGGKRLTDKINKRLSKLINSVSLQDSIEKIKALEGKQSSSGIYTSAEELKAYQIVKTILVMNPRLKEHNERFSYRDYKGQFKIIVDEMPSKEICNFNLSTNSKNITINGVPFELDKVSTLELSRYKKKLVDSALLHV
;
A
#
# COMPACT_ATOMS: atom_id res chain seq x y z
N LYS A 1 0.31 -30.06 -10.33
CA LYS A 1 1.26 -29.49 -11.33
C LYS A 1 0.95 -28.01 -11.63
N ILE A 2 -0.33 -27.62 -11.80
CA ILE A 2 -0.76 -26.25 -12.12
C ILE A 2 -0.40 -25.27 -11.00
N ILE A 3 -0.67 -25.58 -9.73
CA ILE A 3 -0.33 -24.72 -8.57
C ILE A 3 1.19 -24.48 -8.45
N LYS A 4 1.99 -25.53 -8.71
CA LYS A 4 3.47 -25.39 -8.72
C LYS A 4 3.98 -24.49 -9.85
N PHE A 5 3.29 -24.49 -11.01
CA PHE A 5 3.63 -23.67 -12.17
C PHE A 5 3.25 -22.19 -11.93
N ILE A 6 2.07 -21.94 -11.34
CA ILE A 6 1.61 -20.60 -10.94
C ILE A 6 2.58 -19.99 -9.91
N ASN A 7 2.94 -20.73 -8.85
CA ASN A 7 3.88 -20.28 -7.84
C ASN A 7 5.29 -19.99 -8.42
N LEU A 8 5.73 -20.75 -9.42
CA LEU A 8 7.04 -20.52 -10.07
C LEU A 8 7.04 -19.24 -10.91
N ASN A 9 5.94 -18.98 -11.63
CA ASN A 9 5.79 -17.78 -12.44
C ASN A 9 5.66 -16.52 -11.56
N GLN A 10 4.91 -16.59 -10.46
CA GLN A 10 4.84 -15.49 -9.48
C GLN A 10 6.21 -15.20 -8.84
N LYS A 11 6.97 -16.21 -8.46
CA LYS A 11 8.33 -16.03 -7.92
C LYS A 11 9.30 -15.40 -8.94
N ARG A 12 9.22 -15.81 -10.22
CA ARG A 12 10.01 -15.21 -11.30
C ARG A 12 9.63 -13.76 -11.54
N LYS A 13 8.34 -13.44 -11.55
CA LYS A 13 7.83 -12.08 -11.71
C LYS A 13 8.28 -11.17 -10.57
N MET A 14 8.17 -11.61 -9.32
CA MET A 14 8.65 -10.86 -8.16
C MET A 14 10.17 -10.62 -8.20
N ALA A 15 10.96 -11.58 -8.68
CA ALA A 15 12.40 -11.40 -8.87
C ALA A 15 12.69 -10.34 -9.94
N SER A 16 11.93 -10.33 -11.04
CA SER A 16 12.06 -9.34 -12.11
C SER A 16 11.64 -7.93 -11.65
N ILE A 17 10.57 -7.78 -10.87
CA ILE A 17 10.16 -6.49 -10.28
C ILE A 17 11.26 -5.92 -9.40
N LYS A 18 11.82 -6.73 -8.47
CA LYS A 18 12.93 -6.28 -7.62
C LYS A 18 14.17 -5.90 -8.41
N GLN A 19 14.47 -6.59 -9.50
CA GLN A 19 15.60 -6.28 -10.37
C GLN A 19 15.39 -4.93 -11.06
N ILE A 20 14.22 -4.71 -11.65
CA ILE A 20 13.87 -3.43 -12.28
C ILE A 20 13.77 -2.32 -11.23
N GLY A 21 13.15 -2.54 -10.07
CA GLY A 21 13.12 -1.57 -8.97
C GLY A 21 14.53 -1.12 -8.54
N ASN A 22 15.51 -2.03 -8.50
CA ASN A 22 16.90 -1.69 -8.21
C ASN A 22 17.56 -0.88 -9.35
N LEU A 23 17.19 -1.11 -10.61
CA LEU A 23 17.63 -0.28 -11.74
C LEU A 23 17.03 1.13 -11.64
N LEU A 24 15.74 1.23 -11.31
CA LEU A 24 15.07 2.52 -11.11
C LEU A 24 15.71 3.31 -9.97
N VAL A 25 16.00 2.68 -8.81
CA VAL A 25 16.75 3.34 -7.72
C VAL A 25 18.04 3.98 -8.24
N LYS A 26 18.82 3.26 -9.06
CA LYS A 26 20.08 3.79 -9.62
C LYS A 26 19.86 4.91 -10.62
N SER A 27 18.78 4.85 -11.40
CA SER A 27 18.46 5.86 -12.41
C SER A 27 17.97 7.14 -11.74
N PHE A 28 17.03 7.03 -10.82
CA PHE A 28 16.49 8.18 -10.07
C PHE A 28 17.55 8.85 -9.19
N SER A 29 18.45 8.10 -8.55
CA SER A 29 19.52 8.68 -7.72
C SER A 29 20.58 9.45 -8.52
N LYS A 30 20.66 9.25 -9.85
CA LYS A 30 21.57 9.98 -10.73
C LYS A 30 20.92 11.16 -11.43
N TRP A 31 19.62 11.25 -11.40
CA TRP A 31 18.88 12.29 -12.08
C TRP A 31 18.82 13.55 -11.19
N ASP A 32 19.33 14.66 -11.71
CA ASP A 32 19.23 15.98 -11.08
C ASP A 32 17.83 16.55 -11.39
N TYR A 33 16.82 15.98 -10.71
CA TYR A 33 15.43 16.39 -10.93
C TYR A 33 15.12 17.76 -10.30
N ASP A 34 15.86 18.23 -9.28
CA ASP A 34 15.69 19.56 -8.72
C ASP A 34 16.02 20.61 -9.80
N LYS A 35 17.14 20.44 -10.49
CA LYS A 35 17.49 21.31 -11.64
C LYS A 35 16.50 21.20 -12.78
N ALA A 36 16.01 19.99 -13.06
CA ALA A 36 15.00 19.77 -14.09
C ALA A 36 13.68 20.51 -13.75
N ILE A 37 13.27 20.53 -12.48
CA ILE A 37 12.10 21.30 -12.00
C ILE A 37 12.31 22.79 -12.20
N GLU A 38 13.48 23.33 -11.82
CA GLU A 38 13.81 24.75 -12.02
C GLU A 38 13.72 25.20 -13.49
N LEU A 39 14.13 24.33 -14.39
CA LEU A 39 14.08 24.58 -15.84
C LEU A 39 12.67 24.42 -16.45
N SER A 40 11.72 23.82 -15.75
CA SER A 40 10.39 23.47 -16.23
C SER A 40 9.38 24.59 -16.03
N ASP A 41 9.63 25.76 -16.64
CA ASP A 41 8.82 26.97 -16.49
C ASP A 41 7.54 26.99 -17.36
N ASN A 42 7.34 26.00 -18.24
CA ASN A 42 6.15 25.81 -19.06
C ASN A 42 5.91 24.32 -19.37
N GLU A 43 4.75 23.96 -19.97
CA GLU A 43 4.37 22.57 -20.23
C GLU A 43 5.35 21.86 -21.16
N THR A 44 5.84 22.52 -22.21
CA THR A 44 6.82 21.93 -23.14
C THR A 44 8.11 21.56 -22.41
N LYS A 45 8.66 22.49 -21.62
CA LYS A 45 9.87 22.23 -20.84
C LYS A 45 9.63 21.21 -19.73
N THR A 46 8.47 21.21 -19.11
CA THR A 46 8.08 20.17 -18.15
C THR A 46 8.10 18.79 -18.79
N ARG A 47 7.55 18.68 -20.00
CA ARG A 47 7.60 17.44 -20.77
C ARG A 47 9.04 17.04 -21.09
N ASP A 48 9.83 17.95 -21.61
CA ASP A 48 11.18 17.68 -22.10
C ASP A 48 12.17 17.36 -20.96
N TYR A 49 12.07 18.04 -19.82
CA TYR A 49 13.03 17.90 -18.71
C TYR A 49 12.58 16.94 -17.60
N LEU A 50 11.28 16.70 -17.45
CA LEU A 50 10.76 15.84 -16.37
C LEU A 50 10.06 14.60 -16.91
N ILE A 51 9.08 14.75 -17.82
CA ILE A 51 8.20 13.65 -18.23
C ILE A 51 8.92 12.68 -19.17
N GLU A 52 9.59 13.18 -20.22
CA GLU A 52 10.35 12.31 -21.12
C GLU A 52 11.50 11.57 -20.41
N PRO A 53 12.33 12.21 -19.58
CA PRO A 53 13.34 11.51 -18.79
C PRO A 53 12.77 10.43 -17.87
N PHE A 54 11.62 10.69 -17.23
CA PHE A 54 10.92 9.70 -16.43
C PHE A 54 10.56 8.45 -17.25
N PHE A 55 9.95 8.63 -18.42
CA PHE A 55 9.62 7.51 -19.31
C PHE A 55 10.86 6.81 -19.88
N ASN A 56 11.93 7.58 -20.15
CA ASN A 56 13.19 6.98 -20.58
C ASN A 56 13.79 6.06 -19.50
N MET A 57 13.68 6.43 -18.21
CA MET A 57 14.09 5.55 -17.10
C MET A 57 13.21 4.30 -16.99
N LEU A 58 11.95 4.38 -17.39
CA LEU A 58 11.06 3.22 -17.51
C LEU A 58 11.31 2.40 -18.81
N GLY A 59 12.35 2.75 -19.59
CA GLY A 59 12.77 2.02 -20.78
C GLY A 59 12.01 2.38 -22.07
N TYR A 60 11.17 3.40 -22.05
CA TYR A 60 10.50 3.90 -23.24
C TYR A 60 11.40 4.89 -23.98
N ASN A 61 11.28 4.96 -25.30
CA ASN A 61 11.97 5.95 -26.13
C ASN A 61 11.01 6.64 -27.11
N LYS A 62 11.32 7.87 -27.46
CA LYS A 62 10.50 8.74 -28.31
C LYS A 62 10.33 8.20 -29.72
N MET A 63 11.30 7.48 -30.23
CA MET A 63 11.28 7.00 -31.62
C MET A 63 10.32 5.84 -31.84
N GLU A 64 10.05 5.06 -30.79
CA GLU A 64 9.36 3.78 -30.91
C GLU A 64 8.08 3.72 -30.06
N HIS A 65 8.05 4.39 -28.90
CA HIS A 65 7.08 4.07 -27.87
C HIS A 65 6.14 5.21 -27.51
N TYR A 66 6.52 6.47 -27.71
CA TYR A 66 5.64 7.58 -27.38
C TYR A 66 5.63 8.69 -28.44
N SER A 67 4.49 9.36 -28.57
CA SER A 67 4.30 10.51 -29.44
C SER A 67 3.58 11.61 -28.69
N HIS A 68 3.84 12.86 -29.13
CA HIS A 68 3.22 14.07 -28.60
C HIS A 68 2.09 14.55 -29.47
N GLU A 69 1.18 15.34 -28.88
CA GLU A 69 0.04 15.96 -29.57
C GLU A 69 -0.74 14.99 -30.46
N PHE A 70 -0.99 13.80 -29.92
CA PHE A 70 -1.68 12.74 -30.62
C PHE A 70 -3.14 13.11 -30.86
N SER A 71 -3.56 13.06 -32.15
CA SER A 71 -4.91 13.45 -32.54
C SER A 71 -5.90 12.29 -32.35
N LEU A 72 -6.84 12.44 -31.44
CA LEU A 72 -8.00 11.54 -31.27
C LEU A 72 -9.20 12.13 -32.02
N ARG A 73 -9.90 11.29 -32.79
CA ARG A 73 -11.18 11.67 -33.41
C ARG A 73 -12.32 11.12 -32.57
N SER A 74 -13.19 12.00 -32.10
CA SER A 74 -14.44 11.59 -31.45
C SER A 74 -15.42 11.00 -32.47
N ALA A 75 -16.37 10.22 -31.98
CA ALA A 75 -17.48 9.69 -32.79
C ALA A 75 -18.29 10.81 -33.49
N LYS A 76 -18.27 12.03 -32.96
CA LYS A 76 -18.91 13.23 -33.54
C LYS A 76 -18.04 13.99 -34.55
N GLY A 77 -16.85 13.46 -34.87
CA GLY A 77 -15.92 14.06 -35.82
C GLY A 77 -15.02 15.17 -35.25
N ASN A 78 -15.15 15.54 -33.99
CA ASN A 78 -14.27 16.50 -33.35
C ASN A 78 -12.88 15.88 -33.15
N VAL A 79 -11.82 16.67 -33.40
CA VAL A 79 -10.45 16.25 -33.15
C VAL A 79 -10.00 16.86 -31.82
N GLN A 80 -9.58 16.01 -30.92
CA GLN A 80 -8.91 16.40 -29.66
C GLN A 80 -7.44 16.01 -29.74
N LYS A 81 -6.57 16.82 -29.16
CA LYS A 81 -5.13 16.52 -29.05
C LYS A 81 -4.82 16.07 -27.62
N VAL A 82 -4.25 14.89 -27.50
CA VAL A 82 -3.68 14.37 -26.25
C VAL A 82 -2.22 14.77 -26.19
N ASP A 83 -1.78 15.31 -25.07
CA ASP A 83 -0.41 15.85 -24.94
C ASP A 83 0.65 14.80 -25.25
N MET A 84 0.47 13.57 -24.75
CA MET A 84 1.37 12.47 -24.99
C MET A 84 0.63 11.13 -24.92
N VAL A 85 1.04 10.16 -25.71
CA VAL A 85 0.55 8.78 -25.64
C VAL A 85 1.69 7.80 -25.62
N ILE A 86 1.49 6.66 -24.95
CA ILE A 86 2.39 5.49 -25.02
C ILE A 86 1.74 4.42 -25.87
N SER A 87 2.52 3.86 -26.80
CA SER A 87 2.15 2.73 -27.65
C SER A 87 3.26 1.68 -27.63
N LEU A 88 2.94 0.40 -27.48
CA LEU A 88 3.93 -0.69 -27.56
C LEU A 88 4.07 -1.24 -28.99
N ASN A 89 3.09 -0.97 -29.82
CA ASN A 89 3.09 -1.26 -31.25
C ASN A 89 2.51 -0.05 -31.99
N ALA A 90 2.96 0.22 -33.18
CA ALA A 90 2.78 1.49 -33.91
C ALA A 90 1.33 1.91 -34.20
N ARG A 91 0.29 1.28 -33.62
CA ARG A 91 -1.10 1.51 -34.06
C ARG A 91 -2.07 1.96 -32.98
N THR A 92 -1.91 1.54 -31.72
CA THR A 92 -2.93 1.78 -30.70
C THR A 92 -2.28 2.29 -29.42
N PRO A 93 -2.61 3.50 -28.95
CA PRO A 93 -2.20 3.96 -27.64
C PRO A 93 -2.71 3.04 -26.53
N ILE A 94 -1.84 2.64 -25.63
CA ILE A 94 -2.17 1.85 -24.43
C ILE A 94 -2.36 2.74 -23.21
N MET A 95 -1.74 3.92 -23.24
CA MET A 95 -1.82 4.92 -22.16
C MET A 95 -1.99 6.31 -22.77
N LEU A 96 -2.95 7.07 -22.27
CA LEU A 96 -3.17 8.48 -22.57
C LEU A 96 -2.60 9.32 -21.44
N ILE A 97 -1.86 10.37 -21.78
CA ILE A 97 -1.15 11.21 -20.81
C ILE A 97 -1.54 12.66 -21.02
N GLU A 98 -2.03 13.27 -19.95
CA GLU A 98 -2.27 14.70 -19.84
C GLU A 98 -1.12 15.33 -19.05
N CYS A 99 -0.46 16.30 -19.64
CA CYS A 99 0.69 16.98 -19.07
C CYS A 99 0.31 18.37 -18.58
N LYS A 100 0.83 18.76 -17.42
CA LYS A 100 0.68 20.12 -16.91
C LYS A 100 2.05 20.69 -16.56
N LYS A 101 2.14 22.00 -16.48
CA LYS A 101 3.35 22.71 -16.06
C LYS A 101 3.74 22.28 -14.65
N ALA A 102 5.05 22.13 -14.36
CA ALA A 102 5.58 21.68 -13.08
C ALA A 102 5.09 22.47 -11.85
N THR A 103 4.80 23.76 -12.03
CA THR A 103 4.30 24.64 -10.96
C THR A 103 2.79 24.53 -10.70
N VAL A 104 2.06 23.74 -11.49
CA VAL A 104 0.60 23.60 -11.37
C VAL A 104 0.26 22.41 -10.50
N ASN A 105 -0.55 22.61 -9.47
CA ASN A 105 -1.12 21.50 -8.71
C ASN A 105 -2.17 20.78 -9.56
N LEU A 106 -2.07 19.45 -9.59
CA LEU A 106 -3.05 18.62 -10.29
C LEU A 106 -4.43 18.78 -9.66
N SER A 107 -5.48 18.71 -10.46
CA SER A 107 -6.86 18.98 -10.01
C SER A 107 -7.87 18.12 -10.75
N ARG A 108 -9.09 18.03 -10.20
CA ARG A 108 -10.23 17.36 -10.87
C ARG A 108 -10.55 17.96 -12.24
N GLY A 109 -10.28 19.25 -12.47
CA GLY A 109 -10.44 19.86 -13.78
C GLY A 109 -9.50 19.28 -14.83
N HIS A 110 -8.25 19.02 -14.44
CA HIS A 110 -7.27 18.38 -15.31
C HIS A 110 -7.61 16.91 -15.56
N PHE A 111 -8.08 16.19 -14.55
CA PHE A 111 -8.58 14.82 -14.72
C PHE A 111 -9.74 14.76 -15.72
N ARG A 112 -10.66 15.74 -15.71
CA ARG A 112 -11.78 15.79 -16.66
C ARG A 112 -11.28 15.81 -18.11
N GLN A 113 -10.23 16.54 -18.41
CA GLN A 113 -9.63 16.57 -19.73
C GLN A 113 -9.10 15.19 -20.14
N LEU A 114 -8.38 14.50 -19.25
CA LEU A 114 -7.92 13.12 -19.46
C LEU A 114 -9.11 12.15 -19.65
N PHE A 115 -10.19 12.33 -18.85
CA PHE A 115 -11.40 11.54 -18.98
C PHE A 115 -12.09 11.74 -20.34
N GLU A 116 -12.18 12.95 -20.84
CA GLU A 116 -12.73 13.25 -22.17
C GLU A 116 -11.91 12.60 -23.30
N TYR A 117 -10.59 12.51 -23.17
CA TYR A 117 -9.77 11.75 -24.11
C TYR A 117 -10.12 10.27 -24.09
N TYR A 118 -10.24 9.69 -22.90
CA TYR A 118 -10.62 8.29 -22.72
C TYR A 118 -11.99 7.98 -23.34
N GLU A 119 -12.99 8.84 -23.13
CA GLU A 119 -14.33 8.67 -23.74
C GLU A 119 -14.30 8.59 -25.28
N ASN A 120 -13.30 9.21 -25.90
CA ASN A 120 -13.10 9.18 -27.34
C ASN A 120 -12.16 8.04 -27.80
N HIS A 121 -11.46 7.37 -26.86
CA HIS A 121 -10.52 6.31 -27.17
C HIS A 121 -10.53 5.21 -26.07
N LYS A 122 -11.63 4.46 -25.99
CA LYS A 122 -11.85 3.40 -24.98
C LYS A 122 -10.92 2.18 -25.12
N GLU A 123 -10.12 2.13 -26.16
CA GLU A 123 -9.09 1.09 -26.35
C GLU A 123 -7.93 1.26 -25.37
N SER A 124 -7.57 2.51 -25.05
CA SER A 124 -6.61 2.78 -23.98
C SER A 124 -7.24 2.45 -22.61
N LYS A 125 -6.54 1.70 -21.79
CA LYS A 125 -7.05 1.24 -20.49
C LYS A 125 -6.43 1.96 -19.30
N ILE A 126 -5.40 2.76 -19.57
CA ILE A 126 -4.64 3.48 -18.56
C ILE A 126 -4.59 4.96 -18.95
N GLY A 127 -4.87 5.82 -17.99
CA GLY A 127 -4.67 7.26 -18.07
C GLY A 127 -3.56 7.69 -17.12
N LEU A 128 -2.80 8.72 -17.49
CA LEU A 128 -1.84 9.36 -16.63
C LEU A 128 -2.05 10.87 -16.66
N LEU A 129 -2.23 11.45 -15.49
CA LEU A 129 -2.20 12.89 -15.28
C LEU A 129 -0.90 13.25 -14.54
N THR A 130 -0.13 14.18 -15.10
CA THR A 130 1.15 14.54 -14.49
C THR A 130 1.52 16.01 -14.72
N ASN A 131 2.22 16.57 -13.75
CA ASN A 131 2.94 17.84 -13.89
C ASN A 131 4.48 17.63 -13.90
N GLY A 132 4.93 16.41 -14.17
CA GLY A 132 6.35 16.06 -14.16
C GLY A 132 6.96 15.86 -12.76
N ILE A 133 6.24 16.23 -11.69
CA ILE A 133 6.63 16.01 -10.30
C ILE A 133 5.75 14.92 -9.68
N VAL A 134 4.44 15.06 -9.85
CA VAL A 134 3.45 14.07 -9.41
C VAL A 134 2.91 13.36 -10.64
N TYR A 135 2.84 12.04 -10.56
CA TYR A 135 2.33 11.15 -11.60
C TYR A 135 1.14 10.36 -11.01
N GLU A 136 -0.07 10.66 -11.48
CA GLU A 136 -1.32 10.03 -11.05
C GLU A 136 -1.79 9.06 -12.12
N PHE A 137 -1.72 7.76 -11.85
CA PHE A 137 -2.12 6.70 -12.77
C PHE A 137 -3.56 6.29 -12.52
N TYR A 138 -4.36 6.32 -13.57
CA TYR A 138 -5.78 5.96 -13.59
C TYR A 138 -6.00 4.73 -14.44
N ALA A 139 -6.94 3.89 -14.05
CA ALA A 139 -7.37 2.73 -14.82
C ALA A 139 -8.90 2.72 -14.95
N VAL A 140 -9.42 1.88 -15.83
CA VAL A 140 -10.86 1.65 -15.95
C VAL A 140 -11.44 1.13 -14.65
N LYS A 141 -12.73 1.42 -14.38
CA LYS A 141 -13.42 0.95 -13.18
C LYS A 141 -13.50 -0.58 -13.18
N TRP A 142 -13.28 -1.19 -12.02
CA TRP A 142 -13.34 -2.64 -11.85
C TRP A 142 -14.75 -3.23 -12.07
N ASN A 143 -15.80 -2.46 -11.81
CA ASN A 143 -17.20 -2.85 -11.98
C ASN A 143 -17.80 -2.40 -13.31
N ASP A 144 -17.14 -1.49 -14.01
CA ASP A 144 -17.55 -0.96 -15.31
C ASP A 144 -16.33 -0.56 -16.15
N ASN A 145 -15.86 -1.50 -16.97
CA ASN A 145 -14.72 -1.28 -17.87
C ASN A 145 -14.99 -0.23 -18.97
N SER A 146 -16.16 0.38 -19.00
CA SER A 146 -16.50 1.43 -19.95
C SER A 146 -16.09 2.83 -19.51
N GLU A 147 -15.75 3.00 -18.22
CA GLU A 147 -15.38 4.28 -17.64
C GLU A 147 -14.00 4.24 -16.95
N LEU A 148 -13.26 5.32 -17.07
CA LEU A 148 -12.04 5.54 -16.29
C LEU A 148 -12.44 5.84 -14.83
N ASN A 149 -11.71 5.29 -13.86
CA ASN A 149 -11.93 5.62 -12.46
C ASN A 149 -11.53 7.09 -12.22
N ASP A 150 -12.27 7.81 -11.39
CA ASP A 150 -11.98 9.21 -11.03
C ASP A 150 -10.97 9.36 -9.88
N ARG A 151 -10.46 8.24 -9.38
CA ARG A 151 -9.38 8.16 -8.39
C ARG A 151 -8.15 7.49 -9.01
N PRO A 152 -6.95 8.00 -8.79
CA PRO A 152 -5.74 7.30 -9.23
C PRO A 152 -5.53 6.03 -8.39
N PHE A 153 -5.12 4.92 -9.01
CA PHE A 153 -4.77 3.69 -8.29
C PHE A 153 -3.29 3.63 -7.87
N LEU A 154 -2.45 4.48 -8.47
CA LEU A 154 -1.06 4.67 -8.10
C LEU A 154 -0.73 6.16 -8.23
N ILE A 155 -0.11 6.72 -7.19
CA ILE A 155 0.46 8.07 -7.19
C ILE A 155 1.95 7.95 -6.91
N PHE A 156 2.76 8.55 -7.78
CA PHE A 156 4.21 8.64 -7.60
C PHE A 156 4.62 10.10 -7.51
N ASP A 157 5.19 10.53 -6.38
CA ASP A 157 5.76 11.88 -6.22
C ASP A 157 7.28 11.80 -6.33
N LEU A 158 7.84 12.51 -7.29
CA LEU A 158 9.28 12.54 -7.56
C LEU A 158 10.12 13.11 -6.39
N ARG A 159 9.50 13.89 -5.51
CA ARG A 159 10.16 14.53 -4.34
C ARG A 159 10.10 13.69 -3.07
N ASP A 160 9.17 12.71 -3.02
CA ASP A 160 8.92 11.91 -1.82
C ASP A 160 8.52 10.48 -2.21
N PHE A 161 9.50 9.68 -2.60
CA PHE A 161 9.30 8.29 -2.95
C PHE A 161 10.21 7.37 -2.15
N THR A 162 9.74 6.17 -1.93
CA THR A 162 10.46 5.08 -1.27
C THR A 162 10.88 4.01 -2.28
N LYS A 163 11.66 3.04 -1.81
CA LYS A 163 11.95 1.86 -2.64
C LYS A 163 10.68 1.06 -2.99
N ALA A 164 9.69 1.03 -2.12
CA ALA A 164 8.42 0.34 -2.38
C ALA A 164 7.69 1.00 -3.57
N ASP A 165 7.65 2.33 -3.61
CA ASP A 165 7.04 3.07 -4.72
C ASP A 165 7.75 2.79 -6.05
N LEU A 166 9.07 2.61 -6.03
CA LEU A 166 9.83 2.21 -7.23
C LEU A 166 9.61 0.75 -7.62
N ASP A 167 9.35 -0.15 -6.68
CA ASP A 167 8.96 -1.54 -6.97
C ASP A 167 7.54 -1.59 -7.58
N ASP A 168 6.62 -0.73 -7.15
CA ASP A 168 5.30 -0.56 -7.77
C ASP A 168 5.41 0.06 -9.17
N LEU A 169 6.22 1.10 -9.32
CA LEU A 169 6.51 1.75 -10.60
C LEU A 169 7.19 0.80 -11.59
N ALA A 170 7.94 -0.21 -11.13
CA ALA A 170 8.57 -1.21 -11.98
C ALA A 170 7.57 -1.99 -12.85
N ASN A 171 6.30 -2.10 -12.45
CA ASN A 171 5.26 -2.72 -13.28
C ASN A 171 4.97 -1.91 -14.57
N PHE A 172 5.34 -0.64 -14.59
CA PHE A 172 5.23 0.24 -15.75
C PHE A 172 6.51 0.25 -16.61
N HIS A 173 7.58 -0.40 -16.18
CA HIS A 173 8.79 -0.54 -17.02
C HIS A 173 8.46 -1.41 -18.23
N ILE A 174 8.94 -1.00 -19.42
CA ILE A 174 8.60 -1.62 -20.71
C ILE A 174 8.80 -3.15 -20.73
N GLN A 175 9.78 -3.67 -20.02
CA GLN A 175 10.06 -5.11 -19.95
C GLN A 175 9.05 -5.88 -19.08
N LEU A 176 8.33 -5.22 -18.18
CA LEU A 176 7.36 -5.82 -17.27
C LEU A 176 5.93 -5.38 -17.56
N PHE A 177 5.77 -4.39 -18.45
CA PHE A 177 4.49 -3.79 -18.74
C PHE A 177 3.52 -4.83 -19.30
N ASP A 178 2.46 -5.05 -18.57
CA ASP A 178 1.37 -5.94 -18.93
C ASP A 178 0.05 -5.27 -18.50
N VAL A 179 -0.73 -4.81 -19.49
CA VAL A 179 -2.00 -4.11 -19.26
C VAL A 179 -2.93 -4.94 -18.39
N LYS A 180 -3.06 -6.24 -18.65
CA LYS A 180 -3.96 -7.12 -17.88
C LYS A 180 -3.55 -7.13 -16.40
N ASN A 181 -2.27 -7.30 -16.14
CA ASN A 181 -1.76 -7.35 -14.78
C ASN A 181 -1.89 -6.01 -14.04
N ILE A 182 -1.70 -4.88 -14.76
CA ILE A 182 -1.90 -3.53 -14.18
C ILE A 182 -3.37 -3.33 -13.83
N LEU A 183 -4.30 -3.77 -14.71
CA LEU A 183 -5.73 -3.67 -14.45
C LEU A 183 -6.17 -4.54 -13.27
N GLU A 184 -5.69 -5.78 -13.16
CA GLU A 184 -5.96 -6.66 -12.00
C GLU A 184 -5.47 -6.01 -10.70
N THR A 185 -4.27 -5.43 -10.70
CA THR A 185 -3.73 -4.72 -9.52
C THR A 185 -4.54 -3.46 -9.19
N SER A 186 -4.94 -2.69 -10.20
CA SER A 186 -5.77 -1.49 -9.98
C SER A 186 -7.16 -1.84 -9.44
N GLU A 187 -7.77 -2.91 -9.95
CA GLU A 187 -9.05 -3.44 -9.46
C GLU A 187 -8.97 -3.80 -7.98
N GLU A 188 -7.92 -4.53 -7.58
CA GLU A 188 -7.71 -4.90 -6.17
C GLU A 188 -7.53 -3.66 -5.28
N ASN A 189 -6.74 -2.67 -5.72
CA ASN A 189 -6.53 -1.42 -4.98
C ASN A 189 -7.84 -0.64 -4.81
N TYR A 190 -8.61 -0.44 -5.88
CA TYR A 190 -9.90 0.24 -5.79
C TYR A 190 -10.89 -0.51 -4.89
N PHE A 191 -10.94 -1.84 -5.00
CA PHE A 191 -11.80 -2.65 -4.14
C PHE A 191 -11.44 -2.49 -2.66
N LEU A 192 -10.14 -2.53 -2.32
CA LEU A 192 -9.67 -2.34 -0.95
C LEU A 192 -9.96 -0.94 -0.41
N GLU A 193 -9.81 0.10 -1.24
CA GLU A 193 -10.18 1.47 -0.86
C GLU A 193 -11.69 1.60 -0.61
N ASP A 194 -12.52 1.08 -1.52
CA ASP A 194 -13.97 1.09 -1.37
C ASP A 194 -14.42 0.29 -0.15
N PHE A 195 -13.79 -0.86 0.11
CA PHE A 195 -14.02 -1.65 1.32
C PHE A 195 -13.69 -0.86 2.58
N ASN A 196 -12.51 -0.23 2.63
CA ASN A 196 -12.10 0.58 3.78
C ASN A 196 -13.02 1.78 4.01
N ALA A 197 -13.42 2.47 2.93
CA ALA A 197 -14.37 3.58 3.00
C ALA A 197 -15.75 3.11 3.48
N ALA A 198 -16.26 2.00 2.96
CA ALA A 198 -17.52 1.40 3.36
C ALA A 198 -17.49 0.95 4.82
N LEU A 199 -16.40 0.30 5.24
CA LEU A 199 -16.19 -0.14 6.62
C LEU A 199 -16.18 1.07 7.58
N THR A 200 -15.42 2.10 7.25
CA THR A 200 -15.36 3.35 8.03
C THR A 200 -16.74 3.99 8.15
N LYS A 201 -17.48 4.12 7.03
CA LYS A 201 -18.83 4.67 7.02
C LYS A 201 -19.84 3.82 7.83
N THR A 202 -19.64 2.51 7.88
CA THR A 202 -20.49 1.60 8.66
C THR A 202 -20.22 1.73 10.15
N LEU A 203 -18.98 1.99 10.53
CA LEU A 203 -18.52 2.09 11.91
C LEU A 203 -18.63 3.52 12.49
N HIS A 204 -18.58 4.56 11.64
CA HIS A 204 -18.62 5.96 12.08
C HIS A 204 -19.41 6.88 11.13
N PRO A 205 -20.50 7.56 11.62
CA PRO A 205 -21.19 7.30 12.91
C PRO A 205 -21.90 5.95 12.87
N VAL A 206 -21.99 5.32 14.01
CA VAL A 206 -22.61 3.99 14.11
C VAL A 206 -24.05 4.02 13.63
N GLY A 207 -24.33 3.27 12.58
CA GLY A 207 -25.67 3.11 12.03
C GLY A 207 -26.60 2.29 12.94
N ASN A 208 -27.92 2.55 12.83
CA ASN A 208 -28.94 1.83 13.60
C ASN A 208 -28.89 0.30 13.42
N ASP A 209 -28.48 -0.18 12.26
CA ASP A 209 -28.41 -1.62 11.99
C ASP A 209 -27.27 -2.31 12.76
N LEU A 210 -26.12 -1.66 12.88
CA LEU A 210 -25.04 -2.17 13.73
C LEU A 210 -25.47 -2.13 15.21
N ILE A 211 -26.14 -1.07 15.66
CA ILE A 211 -26.67 -0.99 17.04
C ILE A 211 -27.67 -2.12 17.31
N LYS A 212 -28.58 -2.40 16.37
CA LYS A 212 -29.54 -3.51 16.47
C LYS A 212 -28.82 -4.85 16.57
N LEU A 213 -27.82 -5.09 15.71
CA LEU A 213 -27.04 -6.33 15.70
C LEU A 213 -26.32 -6.54 17.04
N VAL A 214 -25.64 -5.51 17.53
CA VAL A 214 -24.97 -5.57 18.85
C VAL A 214 -25.97 -5.85 19.96
N TYR A 215 -27.15 -5.17 19.95
CA TYR A 215 -28.18 -5.37 20.95
C TYR A 215 -28.78 -6.78 20.93
N GLN A 216 -28.99 -7.35 19.74
CA GLN A 216 -29.45 -8.75 19.58
C GLN A 216 -28.42 -9.72 20.15
N ASN A 217 -27.14 -9.53 19.88
CA ASN A 217 -26.07 -10.36 20.40
C ASN A 217 -25.89 -10.24 21.94
N MET A 218 -26.36 -9.14 22.52
CA MET A 218 -26.48 -8.97 23.98
C MET A 218 -27.72 -9.71 24.58
N GLY A 219 -28.53 -10.40 23.77
CA GLY A 219 -29.77 -11.03 24.16
C GLY A 219 -30.97 -10.07 24.24
N GLY A 220 -30.85 -8.86 23.71
CA GLY A 220 -31.91 -7.86 23.75
C GLY A 220 -33.05 -8.17 22.75
N LYS A 221 -34.31 -8.03 23.22
CA LYS A 221 -35.51 -8.33 22.39
C LYS A 221 -36.09 -7.10 21.71
N ARG A 222 -36.13 -5.94 22.40
CA ARG A 222 -36.71 -4.70 21.87
C ARG A 222 -35.78 -3.52 22.10
N LEU A 223 -35.27 -2.95 21.00
CA LEU A 223 -34.44 -1.75 21.03
C LEU A 223 -35.31 -0.52 21.30
N THR A 224 -35.08 0.16 22.43
CA THR A 224 -35.72 1.44 22.78
C THR A 224 -34.79 2.60 22.46
N ASP A 225 -35.32 3.82 22.30
CA ASP A 225 -34.50 5.02 22.04
C ASP A 225 -33.45 5.27 23.11
N LYS A 226 -33.77 4.97 24.37
CA LYS A 226 -32.82 5.09 25.49
C LYS A 226 -31.65 4.12 25.34
N ILE A 227 -31.93 2.88 24.98
CA ILE A 227 -30.92 1.85 24.73
C ILE A 227 -30.13 2.17 23.49
N ASN A 228 -30.77 2.59 22.41
CA ASN A 228 -30.14 3.02 21.16
C ASN A 228 -29.12 4.13 21.43
N LYS A 229 -29.52 5.24 22.08
CA LYS A 229 -28.61 6.34 22.42
C LYS A 229 -27.43 5.89 23.29
N ARG A 230 -27.68 4.98 24.26
CA ARG A 230 -26.61 4.45 25.12
C ARG A 230 -25.62 3.59 24.33
N LEU A 231 -26.10 2.70 23.48
CA LEU A 231 -25.26 1.83 22.66
C LEU A 231 -24.50 2.63 21.61
N SER A 232 -25.16 3.57 20.93
CA SER A 232 -24.48 4.47 19.99
C SER A 232 -23.31 5.21 20.66
N LYS A 233 -23.53 5.76 21.86
CA LYS A 233 -22.45 6.41 22.61
C LYS A 233 -21.33 5.46 22.98
N LEU A 234 -21.64 4.23 23.42
CA LEU A 234 -20.62 3.24 23.78
C LEU A 234 -19.85 2.78 22.56
N ILE A 235 -20.50 2.45 21.45
CA ILE A 235 -19.83 1.98 20.23
C ILE A 235 -18.96 3.09 19.63
N ASN A 236 -19.44 4.35 19.62
CA ASN A 236 -18.63 5.49 19.15
C ASN A 236 -17.45 5.81 20.08
N SER A 237 -17.51 5.40 21.36
CA SER A 237 -16.40 5.59 22.31
C SER A 237 -15.37 4.45 22.31
N VAL A 238 -15.72 3.33 21.69
CA VAL A 238 -14.85 2.14 21.59
C VAL A 238 -14.25 2.12 20.19
N SER A 239 -12.94 2.26 20.08
CA SER A 239 -12.28 2.05 18.80
C SER A 239 -12.33 0.55 18.43
N LEU A 240 -12.43 0.25 17.15
CA LEU A 240 -12.34 -1.13 16.65
C LEU A 240 -11.01 -1.78 17.11
N GLN A 241 -9.96 -0.99 17.17
CA GLN A 241 -8.64 -1.36 17.66
C GLN A 241 -8.70 -1.80 19.12
N ASP A 242 -9.35 -1.00 20.02
CA ASP A 242 -9.51 -1.34 21.43
C ASP A 242 -10.35 -2.60 21.62
N SER A 243 -11.33 -2.84 20.73
CA SER A 243 -12.16 -4.04 20.78
C SER A 243 -11.37 -5.28 20.37
N ILE A 244 -10.58 -5.20 19.32
CA ILE A 244 -9.69 -6.27 18.85
C ILE A 244 -8.63 -6.58 19.93
N GLU A 245 -8.05 -5.55 20.54
CA GLU A 245 -7.08 -5.72 21.63
C GLU A 245 -7.71 -6.40 22.86
N LYS A 246 -8.96 -6.02 23.21
CA LYS A 246 -9.72 -6.70 24.28
C LYS A 246 -10.06 -8.14 23.95
N ILE A 247 -10.44 -8.46 22.70
CA ILE A 247 -10.70 -9.84 22.27
C ILE A 247 -9.42 -10.65 22.35
N LYS A 248 -8.30 -10.14 21.85
CA LYS A 248 -6.98 -10.80 21.95
C LYS A 248 -6.54 -10.99 23.41
N ALA A 249 -6.80 -10.01 24.28
CA ALA A 249 -6.54 -10.13 25.71
C ALA A 249 -7.46 -11.17 26.40
N LEU A 250 -8.67 -11.41 25.88
CA LEU A 250 -9.57 -12.46 26.37
C LEU A 250 -9.14 -13.85 25.87
N GLU A 251 -8.68 -13.96 24.62
CA GLU A 251 -8.10 -15.19 24.08
C GLU A 251 -6.79 -15.56 24.80
N GLY A 252 -5.98 -14.56 25.18
CA GLY A 252 -4.77 -14.74 26.01
C GLY A 252 -5.04 -15.11 27.50
N LYS A 253 -6.27 -15.01 27.96
CA LYS A 253 -6.65 -15.29 29.36
C LYS A 253 -6.75 -16.77 29.73
N GLN A 254 -6.29 -17.70 28.93
CA GLN A 254 -6.16 -19.11 29.36
C GLN A 254 -4.87 -19.41 30.14
N SER A 255 -4.09 -18.42 30.54
CA SER A 255 -3.01 -18.62 31.50
C SER A 255 -3.47 -18.31 32.91
N SER A 256 -3.45 -19.32 33.76
CA SER A 256 -3.91 -19.37 35.15
C SER A 256 -3.11 -18.53 36.18
N SER A 257 -2.47 -17.41 35.77
CA SER A 257 -1.45 -16.73 36.60
C SER A 257 -1.69 -15.25 36.91
N GLY A 258 -2.83 -14.65 36.59
CA GLY A 258 -3.12 -13.27 36.99
C GLY A 258 -2.23 -12.18 36.38
N ILE A 259 -1.48 -12.48 35.30
CA ILE A 259 -0.61 -11.57 34.56
C ILE A 259 -1.43 -10.97 33.42
N TYR A 260 -1.44 -9.65 33.30
CA TYR A 260 -2.16 -8.92 32.29
C TYR A 260 -1.17 -8.41 31.22
N THR A 261 -1.32 -8.87 29.99
CA THR A 261 -0.56 -8.35 28.87
C THR A 261 -1.04 -6.94 28.52
N SER A 262 -0.15 -5.98 28.56
CA SER A 262 -0.45 -4.58 28.27
C SER A 262 -0.65 -4.32 26.76
N ALA A 263 -1.34 -3.23 26.42
CA ALA A 263 -1.50 -2.80 25.02
C ALA A 263 -0.14 -2.54 24.33
N GLU A 264 0.87 -2.07 25.09
CA GLU A 264 2.20 -1.81 24.57
C GLU A 264 2.96 -3.11 24.27
N GLU A 265 2.80 -4.14 25.07
CA GLU A 265 3.36 -5.49 24.83
C GLU A 265 2.74 -6.16 23.61
N LEU A 266 1.41 -6.07 23.46
CA LEU A 266 0.73 -6.57 22.25
C LEU A 266 1.18 -5.84 20.99
N LYS A 267 1.36 -4.52 21.06
CA LYS A 267 1.91 -3.72 19.97
C LYS A 267 3.32 -4.17 19.60
N ALA A 268 4.18 -4.43 20.60
CA ALA A 268 5.53 -4.94 20.37
C ALA A 268 5.50 -6.29 19.66
N TYR A 269 4.63 -7.21 20.10
CA TYR A 269 4.44 -8.51 19.45
C TYR A 269 4.03 -8.37 17.99
N GLN A 270 3.04 -7.52 17.70
CA GLN A 270 2.54 -7.33 16.32
C GLN A 270 3.64 -6.77 15.40
N ILE A 271 4.39 -5.78 15.86
CA ILE A 271 5.49 -5.21 15.07
C ILE A 271 6.56 -6.27 14.81
N VAL A 272 6.99 -7.01 15.84
CA VAL A 272 8.00 -8.06 15.66
C VAL A 272 7.47 -9.17 14.76
N LYS A 273 6.25 -9.66 14.96
CA LYS A 273 5.63 -10.67 14.09
C LYS A 273 5.59 -10.20 12.63
N THR A 274 5.21 -8.95 12.39
CA THR A 274 5.22 -8.34 11.05
C THR A 274 6.64 -8.33 10.46
N ILE A 275 7.65 -7.91 11.23
CA ILE A 275 9.06 -7.91 10.78
C ILE A 275 9.50 -9.33 10.38
N LEU A 276 9.14 -10.34 11.15
CA LEU A 276 9.50 -11.74 10.89
C LEU A 276 8.81 -12.26 9.63
N VAL A 277 7.50 -12.05 9.49
CA VAL A 277 6.70 -12.55 8.36
C VAL A 277 7.06 -11.86 7.04
N MET A 278 7.54 -10.63 7.07
CA MET A 278 8.08 -9.95 5.90
C MET A 278 9.40 -10.58 5.39
N ASN A 279 10.05 -11.44 6.16
CA ASN A 279 11.21 -12.17 5.68
C ASN A 279 10.76 -13.42 4.90
N PRO A 280 11.24 -13.62 3.64
CA PRO A 280 10.80 -14.75 2.81
C PRO A 280 11.04 -16.14 3.43
N ARG A 281 12.07 -16.28 4.30
CA ARG A 281 12.38 -17.54 4.97
C ARG A 281 11.46 -17.85 6.14
N LEU A 282 10.81 -16.83 6.71
CA LEU A 282 9.97 -16.94 7.91
C LEU A 282 8.47 -16.82 7.60
N LYS A 283 8.12 -16.39 6.38
CA LYS A 283 6.73 -16.14 5.98
C LYS A 283 5.83 -17.37 6.15
N GLU A 284 6.33 -18.56 5.83
CA GLU A 284 5.57 -19.83 5.95
C GLU A 284 5.44 -20.31 7.41
N HIS A 285 6.15 -19.68 8.35
CA HIS A 285 6.15 -20.01 9.78
C HIS A 285 5.28 -19.06 10.62
N ASN A 286 4.44 -18.23 10.00
CA ASN A 286 3.63 -17.20 10.68
C ASN A 286 2.83 -17.73 11.89
N GLU A 287 2.22 -18.91 11.75
CA GLU A 287 1.40 -19.52 12.81
C GLU A 287 2.23 -20.07 13.99
N ARG A 288 3.54 -20.20 13.83
CA ARG A 288 4.44 -20.69 14.89
C ARG A 288 4.91 -19.59 15.82
N PHE A 289 4.73 -18.31 15.47
CA PHE A 289 5.13 -17.19 16.31
C PHE A 289 4.04 -16.85 17.31
N SER A 290 4.37 -16.95 18.58
CA SER A 290 3.49 -16.65 19.71
C SER A 290 4.20 -15.79 20.74
N TYR A 291 3.52 -15.44 21.82
CA TYR A 291 4.13 -14.72 22.93
C TYR A 291 3.75 -15.37 24.27
N ARG A 292 4.59 -15.13 25.27
CA ARG A 292 4.26 -15.41 26.68
C ARG A 292 4.60 -14.20 27.53
N ASP A 293 3.68 -13.88 28.40
CA ASP A 293 3.80 -12.81 29.36
C ASP A 293 4.16 -13.35 30.74
N TYR A 294 5.15 -12.72 31.35
CA TYR A 294 5.61 -13.02 32.70
C TYR A 294 5.69 -11.71 33.48
N LYS A 295 5.70 -11.78 34.80
CA LYS A 295 5.83 -10.60 35.66
C LYS A 295 7.14 -9.84 35.31
N GLY A 296 7.01 -8.74 34.58
CA GLY A 296 8.12 -7.88 34.18
C GLY A 296 8.91 -8.34 32.94
N GLN A 297 8.44 -9.36 32.19
CA GLN A 297 9.06 -9.84 30.97
C GLN A 297 8.01 -10.31 29.98
N PHE A 298 8.05 -9.77 28.77
CA PHE A 298 7.18 -10.17 27.69
C PHE A 298 7.99 -10.83 26.58
N LYS A 299 7.86 -12.16 26.42
CA LYS A 299 8.67 -12.96 25.50
C LYS A 299 7.94 -13.26 24.21
N ILE A 300 8.63 -13.12 23.08
CA ILE A 300 8.18 -13.59 21.77
C ILE A 300 8.92 -14.87 21.46
N ILE A 301 8.17 -15.94 21.16
CA ILE A 301 8.66 -17.31 21.10
C ILE A 301 8.16 -18.05 19.87
N VAL A 302 8.75 -19.20 19.57
CA VAL A 302 8.33 -20.12 18.50
C VAL A 302 7.71 -21.38 19.11
N ASP A 303 6.66 -21.92 18.46
CA ASP A 303 5.98 -23.18 18.84
C ASP A 303 5.45 -23.18 20.30
N GLU A 304 5.11 -22.01 20.82
CA GLU A 304 4.69 -21.85 22.24
C GLU A 304 5.75 -22.33 23.28
N MET A 305 7.00 -22.55 22.86
CA MET A 305 8.06 -23.04 23.71
C MET A 305 8.91 -21.90 24.28
N PRO A 306 8.99 -21.70 25.61
CA PRO A 306 9.79 -20.66 26.25
C PRO A 306 11.29 -20.73 25.94
N SER A 307 11.78 -21.94 25.62
CA SER A 307 13.19 -22.17 25.24
C SER A 307 13.51 -21.70 23.82
N LYS A 308 12.50 -21.48 22.97
CA LYS A 308 12.63 -20.94 21.62
C LYS A 308 12.33 -19.44 21.59
N GLU A 309 13.06 -18.69 22.43
CA GLU A 309 12.88 -17.24 22.56
C GLU A 309 13.50 -16.49 21.38
N ILE A 310 12.70 -15.66 20.72
CA ILE A 310 13.17 -14.75 19.65
C ILE A 310 13.68 -13.47 20.29
N CYS A 311 12.91 -12.89 21.16
CA CYS A 311 13.25 -11.71 21.95
C CYS A 311 12.39 -11.60 23.19
N ASN A 312 12.82 -10.74 24.12
CA ASN A 312 12.17 -10.45 25.38
C ASN A 312 12.07 -8.94 25.56
N PHE A 313 10.90 -8.44 25.94
CA PHE A 313 10.68 -7.04 26.26
C PHE A 313 10.53 -6.84 27.76
N ASN A 314 11.14 -5.77 28.26
CA ASN A 314 10.81 -5.17 29.56
C ASN A 314 10.29 -3.76 29.26
N LEU A 315 8.98 -3.54 29.44
CA LEU A 315 8.29 -2.30 29.11
C LEU A 315 7.77 -1.62 30.39
N SER A 316 8.67 -1.38 31.32
CA SER A 316 8.33 -0.65 32.55
C SER A 316 8.17 0.84 32.30
N THR A 317 7.51 1.55 33.23
CA THR A 317 7.34 3.02 33.13
C THR A 317 8.65 3.80 33.15
N ASN A 318 9.71 3.24 33.73
CA ASN A 318 10.98 3.92 33.95
C ASN A 318 12.08 3.51 32.95
N SER A 319 11.94 2.36 32.31
CA SER A 319 12.87 1.89 31.30
C SER A 319 12.19 0.93 30.33
N LYS A 320 12.49 1.09 29.04
CA LYS A 320 12.01 0.18 28.01
C LYS A 320 13.21 -0.42 27.31
N ASN A 321 13.24 -1.73 27.24
CA ASN A 321 14.29 -2.41 26.49
C ASN A 321 13.75 -3.66 25.78
N ILE A 322 14.48 -4.07 24.73
CA ILE A 322 14.33 -5.35 24.05
C ILE A 322 15.64 -6.14 24.20
N THR A 323 15.54 -7.38 24.62
CA THR A 323 16.68 -8.30 24.68
C THR A 323 16.56 -9.30 23.53
N ILE A 324 17.61 -9.42 22.70
CA ILE A 324 17.68 -10.34 21.56
C ILE A 324 18.94 -11.16 21.70
N ASN A 325 18.82 -12.49 21.74
CA ASN A 325 19.94 -13.41 21.97
C ASN A 325 20.77 -13.02 23.20
N GLY A 326 20.11 -12.65 24.29
CA GLY A 326 20.77 -12.29 25.55
C GLY A 326 21.37 -10.87 25.61
N VAL A 327 21.32 -10.11 24.53
CA VAL A 327 21.87 -8.73 24.46
C VAL A 327 20.73 -7.73 24.60
N PRO A 328 20.72 -6.87 25.64
CA PRO A 328 19.71 -5.84 25.83
C PRO A 328 19.98 -4.60 24.95
N PHE A 329 18.92 -3.98 24.45
CA PHE A 329 18.91 -2.72 23.71
C PHE A 329 17.84 -1.80 24.29
N GLU A 330 18.21 -0.57 24.58
CA GLU A 330 17.27 0.44 25.06
C GLU A 330 16.31 0.88 23.94
N LEU A 331 15.07 1.18 24.33
CA LEU A 331 14.02 1.69 23.44
C LEU A 331 13.47 2.99 24.00
N ASP A 332 13.40 4.01 23.17
CA ASP A 332 12.69 5.25 23.51
C ASP A 332 11.18 5.02 23.58
N LYS A 333 10.67 4.26 22.62
CA LYS A 333 9.25 3.89 22.53
C LYS A 333 9.05 2.61 21.72
N VAL A 334 7.94 1.90 21.96
CA VAL A 334 7.52 0.79 21.10
C VAL A 334 6.88 1.34 19.83
N SER A 335 7.64 1.34 18.73
CA SER A 335 7.17 1.78 17.40
C SER A 335 7.82 0.95 16.30
N THR A 336 7.16 0.91 15.14
CA THR A 336 7.67 0.20 13.95
C THR A 336 9.05 0.70 13.55
N LEU A 337 9.27 2.03 13.56
CA LEU A 337 10.55 2.64 13.22
C LEU A 337 11.66 2.17 14.17
N GLU A 338 11.40 2.18 15.48
CA GLU A 338 12.38 1.80 16.50
C GLU A 338 12.75 0.31 16.40
N LEU A 339 11.73 -0.57 16.35
CA LEU A 339 11.96 -2.01 16.29
C LEU A 339 12.54 -2.47 14.95
N SER A 340 12.30 -1.73 13.86
CA SER A 340 12.91 -2.02 12.54
C SER A 340 14.43 -1.91 12.54
N ARG A 341 15.05 -1.13 13.45
CA ARG A 341 16.50 -1.06 13.62
C ARG A 341 17.11 -2.42 13.99
N TYR A 342 16.32 -3.26 14.64
CA TYR A 342 16.73 -4.60 15.09
C TYR A 342 16.25 -5.72 14.15
N LYS A 343 15.69 -5.40 12.98
CA LYS A 343 15.11 -6.36 12.02
C LYS A 343 16.04 -7.55 11.75
N LYS A 344 17.31 -7.28 11.44
CA LYS A 344 18.28 -8.36 11.14
C LYS A 344 18.46 -9.29 12.34
N LYS A 345 18.66 -8.74 13.54
CA LYS A 345 18.85 -9.50 14.79
C LYS A 345 17.63 -10.35 15.14
N LEU A 346 16.41 -9.79 14.96
CA LEU A 346 15.15 -10.50 15.20
C LEU A 346 14.96 -11.65 14.22
N VAL A 347 15.25 -11.42 12.95
CA VAL A 347 15.17 -12.46 11.93
C VAL A 347 16.22 -13.56 12.16
N ASP A 348 17.47 -13.21 12.47
CA ASP A 348 18.53 -14.17 12.74
C ASP A 348 18.19 -15.01 13.98
N SER A 349 17.64 -14.38 15.04
CA SER A 349 17.19 -15.08 16.24
C SER A 349 16.04 -16.05 15.95
N ALA A 350 15.04 -15.63 15.18
CA ALA A 350 13.91 -16.48 14.81
C ALA A 350 14.35 -17.68 13.96
N LEU A 351 15.31 -17.51 13.05
CA LEU A 351 15.85 -18.57 12.18
C LEU A 351 16.59 -19.67 12.94
N LEU A 352 17.00 -19.42 14.18
CA LEU A 352 17.60 -20.46 15.04
C LEU A 352 16.56 -21.46 15.59
N HIS A 353 15.26 -21.12 15.50
CA HIS A 353 14.19 -21.85 16.18
C HIS A 353 13.10 -22.41 15.24
N VAL A 354 13.15 -22.08 13.92
CA VAL A 354 12.15 -22.53 12.93
C VAL A 354 12.60 -23.72 12.09
#